data_be0b98cafbd1e6acfbc26bc723c430a8
#
_entry.id   be0b98cafbd1e6acfbc26bc723c430a8
#
_cell.length_a   1.000
_cell.length_b   1.000
_cell.length_c   1.000
_cell.angle_alpha   90.00
_cell.angle_beta   90.00
_cell.angle_gamma   90.00
#
_symmetry.space_group_name_H-M   'P 1'
#
loop_
_entity.id
_entity.type
_entity.pdbx_description
1 polymer ?
#
loop_
_entity_poly.entity_id
_entity_poly.type
_entity_poly.pdbx_seq_one_letter_code
_entity_poly.pdbx_strand_id
1 'polypeptide(L)'
;MNRKNKYHRLIKAFKKKIPEYRKSPELFAQEVCKFECDQWQKEVFTDIAEFPKVTVRSGQGVGKTGCEAVLCLWFLSCFPYSRVVATAPTKQQLNDVLWAEVSKWQSKSPLLKAVLKWTKTKVSVVGNEERWFATARTATKPENMQGFHEDNMLFIVDEASGVADPIMEAILGTLSGANNKLLMCGNPTKTSGIFYDSHTCDRGLYKCHRVSSRDSSRTNKENIAAMERKYGKDSNFVRVRVDGEFPKQEDDVFIPMELILTSTSSVKDFEEPEIPDLIHIGCDVARFGDDKTVIGSKVNEKADIVCKRQGQDTMKT
;
A
#
# COMPACT_ATOMS: atom_id res chain seq x y z
N MET A 1 27.12 -19.25 34.50
CA MET A 1 25.75 -18.66 34.63
C MET A 1 24.80 -19.43 33.74
N ASN A 2 23.77 -20.08 34.31
CA ASN A 2 22.92 -21.03 33.60
C ASN A 2 22.10 -20.29 32.51
N ARG A 3 22.01 -20.86 31.28
CA ARG A 3 21.29 -20.28 30.14
C ARG A 3 19.85 -19.84 30.51
N LYS A 4 19.15 -20.65 31.33
CA LYS A 4 17.79 -20.34 31.82
C LYS A 4 17.73 -19.02 32.61
N ASN A 5 18.71 -18.74 33.46
CA ASN A 5 18.76 -17.49 34.24
C ASN A 5 19.02 -16.26 33.38
N LYS A 6 19.80 -16.39 32.29
CA LYS A 6 20.06 -15.30 31.35
C LYS A 6 18.78 -14.89 30.60
N TYR A 7 18.02 -15.88 30.07
CA TYR A 7 16.77 -15.62 29.37
C TYR A 7 15.70 -15.03 30.31
N HIS A 8 15.60 -15.51 31.54
CA HIS A 8 14.65 -14.97 32.52
C HIS A 8 14.89 -13.49 32.80
N ARG A 9 16.17 -13.08 32.96
CA ARG A 9 16.55 -11.67 33.14
C ARG A 9 16.21 -10.81 31.92
N LEU A 10 16.48 -11.30 30.71
CA LEU A 10 16.14 -10.60 29.47
C LEU A 10 14.64 -10.36 29.33
N ILE A 11 13.84 -11.38 29.57
CA ILE A 11 12.36 -11.29 29.51
C ILE A 11 11.84 -10.33 30.57
N LYS A 12 12.38 -10.36 31.80
CA LYS A 12 12.00 -9.43 32.88
C LYS A 12 12.34 -7.99 32.55
N ALA A 13 13.51 -7.74 31.97
CA ALA A 13 13.94 -6.40 31.53
C ALA A 13 13.05 -5.90 30.38
N PHE A 14 12.75 -6.76 29.41
CA PHE A 14 11.86 -6.44 28.29
C PHE A 14 10.46 -6.06 28.79
N LYS A 15 9.87 -6.86 29.67
CA LYS A 15 8.53 -6.59 30.22
C LYS A 15 8.43 -5.20 30.89
N LYS A 16 9.48 -4.74 31.53
CA LYS A 16 9.55 -3.40 32.15
C LYS A 16 9.55 -2.29 31.10
N LYS A 17 10.14 -2.52 29.92
CA LYS A 17 10.25 -1.55 28.84
C LYS A 17 9.08 -1.56 27.85
N ILE A 18 8.14 -2.51 27.95
CA ILE A 18 6.98 -2.58 27.04
C ILE A 18 6.23 -1.24 26.93
N PRO A 19 5.95 -0.49 28.00
CA PRO A 19 5.27 0.80 27.88
C PRO A 19 6.04 1.84 27.04
N GLU A 20 7.36 1.82 27.09
CA GLU A 20 8.22 2.69 26.28
C GLU A 20 8.21 2.23 24.81
N TYR A 21 8.37 0.92 24.58
CA TYR A 21 8.34 0.36 23.23
C TYR A 21 6.99 0.54 22.52
N ARG A 22 5.87 0.52 23.24
CA ARG A 22 4.56 0.83 22.66
C ARG A 22 4.48 2.23 22.09
N LYS A 23 5.11 3.19 22.75
CA LYS A 23 5.16 4.60 22.33
C LYS A 23 6.23 4.84 21.26
N SER A 24 7.30 4.04 21.27
CA SER A 24 8.41 4.18 20.35
C SER A 24 8.80 2.85 19.70
N PRO A 25 8.18 2.51 18.56
CA PRO A 25 8.60 1.36 17.75
C PRO A 25 10.05 1.47 17.27
N GLU A 26 10.57 2.71 17.09
CA GLU A 26 11.98 2.95 16.78
C GLU A 26 12.90 2.41 17.87
N LEU A 27 12.59 2.70 19.13
CA LEU A 27 13.36 2.18 20.27
C LEU A 27 13.36 0.65 20.31
N PHE A 28 12.18 0.03 20.05
CA PHE A 28 12.08 -1.42 19.91
C PHE A 28 12.93 -1.95 18.75
N ALA A 29 12.90 -1.30 17.60
CA ALA A 29 13.70 -1.67 16.44
C ALA A 29 15.19 -1.68 16.76
N GLN A 30 15.67 -0.62 17.40
CA GLN A 30 17.09 -0.46 17.76
C GLN A 30 17.52 -1.43 18.87
N GLU A 31 16.79 -1.49 19.98
CA GLU A 31 17.20 -2.25 21.15
C GLU A 31 16.93 -3.76 21.02
N VAL A 32 15.79 -4.15 20.45
CA VAL A 32 15.34 -5.54 20.40
C VAL A 32 15.73 -6.22 19.09
N CYS A 33 15.47 -5.58 17.95
CA CYS A 33 15.77 -6.15 16.63
C CYS A 33 17.19 -5.84 16.15
N LYS A 34 17.86 -4.82 16.71
CA LYS A 34 19.13 -4.28 16.18
C LYS A 34 19.00 -3.82 14.74
N PHE A 35 17.85 -3.19 14.46
CA PHE A 35 17.50 -2.65 13.15
C PHE A 35 17.89 -1.18 13.10
N GLU A 36 18.72 -0.82 12.14
CA GLU A 36 19.11 0.55 11.86
C GLU A 36 18.06 1.19 10.94
N CYS A 37 17.34 2.17 11.46
CA CYS A 37 16.25 2.84 10.75
C CYS A 37 16.78 3.98 9.88
N ASP A 38 16.34 4.04 8.62
CA ASP A 38 16.41 5.26 7.82
C ASP A 38 15.42 6.31 8.39
N GLN A 39 15.60 7.58 8.05
CA GLN A 39 14.79 8.66 8.59
C GLN A 39 13.30 8.47 8.32
N TRP A 40 12.92 8.10 7.10
CA TRP A 40 11.53 7.83 6.76
C TRP A 40 10.90 6.69 7.57
N GLN A 41 11.70 5.66 7.94
CA GLN A 41 11.21 4.54 8.77
C GLN A 41 10.94 5.00 10.20
N LYS A 42 11.72 5.91 10.74
CA LYS A 42 11.49 6.51 12.06
C LYS A 42 10.18 7.29 12.08
N GLU A 43 9.91 8.06 11.03
CA GLU A 43 8.66 8.81 10.86
C GLU A 43 7.45 7.86 10.78
N VAL A 44 7.54 6.80 9.97
CA VAL A 44 6.50 5.75 9.89
C VAL A 44 6.31 5.05 11.25
N PHE A 45 7.39 4.77 11.98
CA PHE A 45 7.32 4.15 13.30
C PHE A 45 6.65 5.06 14.33
N THR A 46 6.90 6.36 14.28
CA THR A 46 6.21 7.35 15.12
C THR A 46 4.73 7.40 14.78
N ASP A 47 4.41 7.54 13.51
CA ASP A 47 3.02 7.67 13.08
C ASP A 47 2.18 6.41 13.34
N ILE A 48 2.72 5.20 13.13
CA ILE A 48 1.97 3.97 13.42
C ILE A 48 1.74 3.76 14.92
N ALA A 49 2.58 4.32 15.79
CA ALA A 49 2.32 4.29 17.22
C ALA A 49 1.12 5.17 17.60
N GLU A 50 0.97 6.33 16.96
CA GLU A 50 -0.01 7.35 17.30
C GLU A 50 -1.32 7.23 16.51
N PHE A 51 -1.23 6.91 15.21
CA PHE A 51 -2.37 6.93 14.29
C PHE A 51 -2.87 5.53 13.93
N PRO A 52 -4.17 5.36 13.64
CA PRO A 52 -4.73 4.06 13.28
C PRO A 52 -4.39 3.63 11.86
N LYS A 53 -4.15 4.57 10.92
CA LYS A 53 -3.93 4.26 9.51
C LYS A 53 -2.73 5.00 8.97
N VAL A 54 -1.73 4.26 8.50
CA VAL A 54 -0.51 4.78 7.86
C VAL A 54 -0.37 4.18 6.47
N THR A 55 -0.04 5.02 5.48
CA THR A 55 0.16 4.59 4.10
C THR A 55 1.48 5.13 3.57
N VAL A 56 2.25 4.26 2.90
CA VAL A 56 3.61 4.56 2.42
C VAL A 56 3.71 4.20 0.94
N ARG A 57 3.79 5.21 0.08
CA ARG A 57 4.16 5.01 -1.32
C ARG A 57 5.65 5.26 -1.51
N SER A 58 6.32 4.40 -2.26
CA SER A 58 7.77 4.53 -2.39
C SER A 58 8.33 4.02 -3.71
N GLY A 59 9.54 4.45 -4.02
CA GLY A 59 10.39 3.79 -5.00
C GLY A 59 10.84 2.39 -4.54
N GLN A 60 11.60 1.71 -5.37
CA GLN A 60 12.15 0.39 -5.09
C GLN A 60 13.40 0.45 -4.20
N GLY A 61 13.64 -0.61 -3.43
CA GLY A 61 14.88 -0.80 -2.68
C GLY A 61 15.05 0.07 -1.43
N VAL A 62 14.03 0.83 -1.02
CA VAL A 62 14.10 1.73 0.14
C VAL A 62 14.04 1.02 1.51
N GLY A 63 13.75 -0.30 1.53
CA GLY A 63 13.69 -1.08 2.78
C GLY A 63 12.30 -1.17 3.40
N LYS A 64 11.21 -1.12 2.61
CA LYS A 64 9.82 -1.31 3.06
C LYS A 64 9.65 -2.59 3.88
N THR A 65 10.02 -3.71 3.30
CA THR A 65 9.82 -5.04 3.89
C THR A 65 10.50 -5.19 5.25
N GLY A 66 11.69 -4.58 5.43
CA GLY A 66 12.36 -4.54 6.74
C GLY A 66 11.58 -3.74 7.78
N CYS A 67 11.01 -2.60 7.39
CA CYS A 67 10.14 -1.77 8.22
C CYS A 67 8.88 -2.56 8.65
N GLU A 68 8.18 -3.17 7.71
CA GLU A 68 6.99 -3.98 7.93
C GLU A 68 7.25 -5.18 8.86
N ALA A 69 8.35 -5.90 8.63
CA ALA A 69 8.74 -7.02 9.45
C ALA A 69 9.02 -6.64 10.90
N VAL A 70 9.71 -5.52 11.11
CA VAL A 70 10.00 -4.99 12.47
C VAL A 70 8.71 -4.54 13.15
N LEU A 71 7.80 -3.85 12.43
CA LEU A 71 6.49 -3.45 12.97
C LEU A 71 5.60 -4.65 13.32
N CYS A 72 5.64 -5.72 12.52
CA CYS A 72 4.98 -6.98 12.84
C CYS A 72 5.47 -7.54 14.18
N LEU A 73 6.80 -7.62 14.37
CA LEU A 73 7.42 -8.12 15.60
C LEU A 73 7.18 -7.18 16.79
N TRP A 74 7.22 -5.87 16.58
CA TRP A 74 6.91 -4.86 17.60
C TRP A 74 5.50 -5.02 18.13
N PHE A 75 4.52 -5.02 17.24
CA PHE A 75 3.11 -5.09 17.65
C PHE A 75 2.81 -6.41 18.35
N LEU A 76 3.29 -7.53 17.78
CA LEU A 76 3.12 -8.85 18.38
C LEU A 76 3.75 -8.95 19.77
N SER A 77 4.91 -8.31 20.00
CA SER A 77 5.66 -8.44 21.26
C SER A 77 5.20 -7.47 22.34
N CYS A 78 4.65 -6.30 21.95
CA CYS A 78 4.33 -5.23 22.89
C CYS A 78 2.85 -5.16 23.29
N PHE A 79 1.93 -5.70 22.49
CA PHE A 79 0.50 -5.66 22.76
C PHE A 79 -0.03 -7.05 23.12
N PRO A 80 -0.63 -7.22 24.32
CA PRO A 80 -1.08 -8.54 24.80
C PRO A 80 -2.22 -9.05 23.92
N TYR A 81 -2.19 -10.36 23.67
CA TYR A 81 -3.17 -11.07 22.85
C TYR A 81 -3.40 -10.45 21.47
N SER A 82 -2.39 -9.73 20.98
CA SER A 82 -2.49 -9.07 19.69
C SER A 82 -2.53 -10.04 18.52
N ARG A 83 -3.19 -9.61 17.46
CA ARG A 83 -3.22 -10.30 16.19
C ARG A 83 -2.64 -9.43 15.11
N VAL A 84 -1.63 -9.94 14.40
CA VAL A 84 -1.06 -9.28 13.22
C VAL A 84 -1.40 -10.11 11.99
N VAL A 85 -1.96 -9.46 10.97
CA VAL A 85 -2.25 -10.08 9.69
C VAL A 85 -1.42 -9.39 8.62
N ALA A 86 -0.44 -10.12 8.07
CA ALA A 86 0.37 -9.65 6.96
C ALA A 86 -0.19 -10.21 5.64
N THR A 87 -0.37 -9.36 4.65
CA THR A 87 -0.87 -9.75 3.34
C THR A 87 -0.10 -9.08 2.20
N ALA A 88 -0.17 -9.70 1.03
CA ALA A 88 0.36 -9.18 -0.23
C ALA A 88 -0.45 -9.77 -1.40
N PRO A 89 -0.39 -9.18 -2.61
CA PRO A 89 -1.13 -9.65 -3.78
C PRO A 89 -0.84 -11.11 -4.13
N THR A 90 0.41 -11.56 -3.96
CA THR A 90 0.81 -12.92 -4.29
C THR A 90 1.38 -13.67 -3.09
N LYS A 91 1.17 -14.99 -3.09
CA LYS A 91 1.72 -15.89 -2.06
C LYS A 91 3.25 -15.85 -2.04
N GLN A 92 3.88 -15.69 -3.20
CA GLN A 92 5.33 -15.63 -3.31
C GLN A 92 5.88 -14.37 -2.62
N GLN A 93 5.37 -13.19 -2.94
CA GLN A 93 5.75 -11.93 -2.29
C GLN A 93 5.58 -12.02 -0.77
N LEU A 94 4.44 -12.52 -0.33
CA LEU A 94 4.13 -12.65 1.08
C LEU A 94 5.10 -13.58 1.81
N ASN A 95 5.33 -14.80 1.31
CA ASN A 95 6.11 -15.81 2.02
C ASN A 95 7.61 -15.65 1.83
N ASP A 96 8.06 -15.43 0.59
CA ASP A 96 9.49 -15.46 0.25
C ASP A 96 10.16 -14.11 0.53
N VAL A 97 9.38 -13.04 0.61
CA VAL A 97 9.89 -11.69 0.87
C VAL A 97 9.54 -11.22 2.27
N LEU A 98 8.27 -10.91 2.55
CA LEU A 98 7.88 -10.32 3.84
C LEU A 98 8.07 -11.32 4.99
N TRP A 99 7.57 -12.54 4.85
CA TRP A 99 7.61 -13.52 5.95
C TRP A 99 9.02 -14.04 6.23
N ALA A 100 9.86 -14.12 5.19
CA ALA A 100 11.28 -14.41 5.33
C ALA A 100 12.02 -13.29 6.08
N GLU A 101 11.67 -12.03 5.83
CA GLU A 101 12.26 -10.89 6.55
C GLU A 101 11.83 -10.87 8.03
N VAL A 102 10.57 -11.19 8.35
CA VAL A 102 10.10 -11.41 9.73
C VAL A 102 10.93 -12.48 10.44
N SER A 103 11.17 -13.62 9.78
CA SER A 103 12.03 -14.70 10.29
C SER A 103 13.45 -14.23 10.57
N LYS A 104 14.02 -13.47 9.65
CA LYS A 104 15.38 -12.92 9.75
C LYS A 104 15.53 -12.03 10.98
N TRP A 105 14.64 -11.08 11.20
CA TRP A 105 14.71 -10.17 12.33
C TRP A 105 14.37 -10.86 13.65
N GLN A 106 13.40 -11.77 13.67
CA GLN A 106 13.12 -12.61 14.84
C GLN A 106 14.36 -13.45 15.22
N SER A 107 15.02 -14.03 14.23
CA SER A 107 16.18 -14.92 14.46
C SER A 107 17.44 -14.17 14.92
N LYS A 108 17.60 -12.90 14.61
CA LYS A 108 18.72 -12.07 15.08
C LYS A 108 18.60 -11.69 16.55
N SER A 109 17.40 -11.66 17.11
CA SER A 109 17.16 -11.26 18.50
C SER A 109 17.08 -12.47 19.43
N PRO A 110 18.03 -12.62 20.39
CA PRO A 110 17.94 -13.68 21.39
C PRO A 110 16.67 -13.63 22.24
N LEU A 111 16.15 -12.43 22.49
CA LEU A 111 14.89 -12.22 23.20
C LEU A 111 13.71 -12.74 22.38
N LEU A 112 13.58 -12.32 21.13
CA LEU A 112 12.46 -12.73 20.26
C LEU A 112 12.50 -14.23 19.98
N LYS A 113 13.68 -14.84 19.84
CA LYS A 113 13.83 -16.30 19.78
C LYS A 113 13.28 -17.01 21.00
N ALA A 114 13.42 -16.42 22.18
CA ALA A 114 12.96 -17.04 23.42
C ALA A 114 11.46 -16.91 23.64
N VAL A 115 10.83 -15.84 23.13
CA VAL A 115 9.41 -15.53 23.40
C VAL A 115 8.49 -15.80 22.19
N LEU A 116 9.02 -15.90 20.99
CA LEU A 116 8.26 -16.12 19.75
C LEU A 116 8.67 -17.42 19.05
N LYS A 117 7.68 -18.19 18.62
CA LYS A 117 7.82 -19.36 17.78
C LYS A 117 7.44 -19.03 16.36
N TRP A 118 8.40 -19.14 15.44
CA TRP A 118 8.18 -18.91 14.01
C TRP A 118 7.86 -20.20 13.25
N THR A 119 6.94 -20.15 12.32
CA THR A 119 6.62 -21.16 11.34
C THR A 119 6.44 -20.54 9.96
N LYS A 120 6.30 -21.33 8.89
CA LYS A 120 6.11 -20.85 7.51
C LYS A 120 4.87 -19.94 7.32
N THR A 121 3.88 -20.01 8.19
CA THR A 121 2.61 -19.28 8.05
C THR A 121 2.23 -18.48 9.30
N LYS A 122 2.94 -18.66 10.42
CA LYS A 122 2.55 -18.09 11.72
C LYS A 122 3.77 -17.80 12.58
N VAL A 123 3.75 -16.67 13.26
CA VAL A 123 4.65 -16.38 14.39
C VAL A 123 3.78 -16.19 15.62
N SER A 124 4.00 -16.97 16.66
CA SER A 124 3.18 -16.97 17.86
C SER A 124 3.98 -16.73 19.13
N VAL A 125 3.35 -16.18 20.14
CA VAL A 125 3.94 -16.05 21.48
C VAL A 125 3.91 -17.40 22.16
N VAL A 126 5.07 -17.85 22.65
CA VAL A 126 5.23 -19.14 23.31
C VAL A 126 4.30 -19.25 24.53
N GLY A 127 3.49 -20.31 24.55
CA GLY A 127 2.48 -20.57 25.60
C GLY A 127 1.12 -19.87 25.37
N ASN A 128 0.94 -19.16 24.23
CA ASN A 128 -0.32 -18.52 23.83
C ASN A 128 -0.55 -18.61 22.31
N GLU A 129 -0.10 -19.70 21.70
CA GLU A 129 0.00 -19.86 20.25
C GLU A 129 -1.35 -19.77 19.52
N GLU A 130 -2.45 -20.02 20.20
CA GLU A 130 -3.79 -19.99 19.60
C GLU A 130 -4.37 -18.58 19.50
N ARG A 131 -4.08 -17.72 20.46
CA ARG A 131 -4.72 -16.40 20.56
C ARG A 131 -3.78 -15.23 20.28
N TRP A 132 -2.47 -15.40 20.43
CA TRP A 132 -1.49 -14.34 20.33
C TRP A 132 -0.48 -14.64 19.24
N PHE A 133 -0.76 -14.16 18.02
CA PHE A 133 0.06 -14.50 16.88
C PHE A 133 0.00 -13.49 15.73
N ALA A 134 1.03 -13.53 14.88
CA ALA A 134 1.05 -12.96 13.55
C ALA A 134 0.86 -14.07 12.50
N THR A 135 0.14 -13.80 11.42
CA THR A 135 -0.10 -14.76 10.33
C THR A 135 0.08 -14.09 8.96
N ALA A 136 0.59 -14.89 8.02
CA ALA A 136 0.66 -14.54 6.61
C ALA A 136 -0.60 -15.06 5.89
N ARG A 137 -1.37 -14.16 5.26
CA ARG A 137 -2.59 -14.47 4.51
C ARG A 137 -2.56 -13.83 3.15
N THR A 138 -2.63 -14.60 2.08
CA THR A 138 -2.64 -14.07 0.72
C THR A 138 -3.94 -13.35 0.42
N ALA A 139 -3.86 -12.18 -0.21
CA ALA A 139 -4.98 -11.34 -0.61
C ALA A 139 -5.67 -11.87 -1.88
N THR A 140 -6.28 -13.07 -1.80
CA THR A 140 -6.96 -13.72 -2.94
C THR A 140 -8.46 -13.67 -2.88
N LYS A 141 -9.03 -13.60 -1.67
CA LYS A 141 -10.48 -13.54 -1.44
C LYS A 141 -10.77 -12.67 -0.22
N PRO A 142 -11.85 -11.86 -0.25
CA PRO A 142 -12.24 -11.01 0.89
C PRO A 142 -12.47 -11.80 2.17
N GLU A 143 -13.04 -13.00 2.08
CA GLU A 143 -13.35 -13.87 3.22
C GLU A 143 -12.08 -14.27 4.01
N ASN A 144 -10.92 -14.29 3.37
CA ASN A 144 -9.65 -14.59 4.03
C ASN A 144 -9.22 -13.49 5.00
N MET A 145 -9.75 -12.29 4.86
CA MET A 145 -9.46 -11.11 5.69
C MET A 145 -10.54 -10.84 6.73
N GLN A 146 -11.69 -11.50 6.63
CA GLN A 146 -12.79 -11.42 7.59
C GLN A 146 -12.57 -12.35 8.79
N GLY A 147 -13.31 -12.11 9.88
CA GLY A 147 -13.29 -12.95 11.07
C GLY A 147 -12.12 -12.74 12.03
N PHE A 148 -11.27 -11.75 11.75
CA PHE A 148 -10.27 -11.29 12.72
C PHE A 148 -10.88 -10.19 13.59
N HIS A 149 -11.18 -10.50 14.84
CA HIS A 149 -11.69 -9.53 15.81
C HIS A 149 -10.89 -9.68 17.10
N GLU A 150 -10.07 -8.69 17.40
CA GLU A 150 -9.30 -8.61 18.64
C GLU A 150 -9.15 -7.13 19.02
N ASP A 151 -8.97 -6.87 20.31
CA ASP A 151 -8.77 -5.49 20.82
C ASP A 151 -7.50 -4.84 20.26
N ASN A 152 -6.46 -5.65 20.04
CA ASN A 152 -5.17 -5.22 19.50
C ASN A 152 -4.93 -5.90 18.16
N MET A 153 -5.09 -5.17 17.05
CA MET A 153 -4.90 -5.69 15.72
C MET A 153 -4.00 -4.80 14.86
N LEU A 154 -3.14 -5.42 14.07
CA LEU A 154 -2.36 -4.74 13.03
C LEU A 154 -2.51 -5.49 11.72
N PHE A 155 -3.03 -4.81 10.70
CA PHE A 155 -2.90 -5.25 9.32
C PHE A 155 -1.68 -4.61 8.66
N ILE A 156 -0.89 -5.43 7.98
CA ILE A 156 0.24 -5.00 7.14
C ILE A 156 -0.05 -5.46 5.73
N VAL A 157 -0.17 -4.52 4.82
CA VAL A 157 -0.47 -4.75 3.39
C VAL A 157 0.75 -4.35 2.59
N ASP A 158 1.55 -5.34 2.20
CA ASP A 158 2.70 -5.12 1.30
C ASP A 158 2.24 -5.12 -0.15
N GLU A 159 2.89 -4.32 -0.99
CA GLU A 159 2.54 -4.06 -2.39
C GLU A 159 1.05 -3.70 -2.56
N ALA A 160 0.56 -2.79 -1.71
CA ALA A 160 -0.85 -2.43 -1.56
C ALA A 160 -1.54 -1.98 -2.85
N SER A 161 -0.79 -1.37 -3.79
CA SER A 161 -1.31 -1.00 -5.12
C SER A 161 -1.79 -2.20 -5.94
N GLY A 162 -1.32 -3.41 -5.63
CA GLY A 162 -1.71 -4.66 -6.29
C GLY A 162 -2.86 -5.40 -5.62
N VAL A 163 -3.30 -4.98 -4.42
CA VAL A 163 -4.41 -5.62 -3.70
C VAL A 163 -5.74 -5.08 -4.23
N ALA A 164 -6.68 -5.97 -4.53
CA ALA A 164 -8.00 -5.59 -5.04
C ALA A 164 -8.86 -4.90 -3.95
N ASP A 165 -9.64 -3.91 -4.34
CA ASP A 165 -10.47 -3.10 -3.43
C ASP A 165 -11.42 -3.92 -2.55
N PRO A 166 -12.14 -4.97 -3.02
CA PRO A 166 -12.98 -5.78 -2.14
C PRO A 166 -12.22 -6.42 -0.96
N ILE A 167 -10.92 -6.72 -1.15
CA ILE A 167 -10.06 -7.26 -0.09
C ILE A 167 -9.67 -6.15 0.88
N MET A 168 -9.36 -4.97 0.37
CA MET A 168 -9.05 -3.80 1.19
C MET A 168 -10.25 -3.35 2.01
N GLU A 169 -11.46 -3.36 1.44
CA GLU A 169 -12.73 -3.08 2.13
C GLU A 169 -12.97 -4.09 3.27
N ALA A 170 -12.72 -5.38 3.03
CA ALA A 170 -12.82 -6.40 4.06
C ALA A 170 -11.83 -6.15 5.22
N ILE A 171 -10.60 -5.72 4.93
CA ILE A 171 -9.62 -5.32 5.95
C ILE A 171 -10.11 -4.11 6.72
N LEU A 172 -10.54 -3.05 6.04
CA LEU A 172 -11.05 -1.82 6.66
C LEU A 172 -12.27 -2.10 7.55
N GLY A 173 -13.17 -2.99 7.14
CA GLY A 173 -14.33 -3.42 7.91
C GLY A 173 -13.99 -4.17 9.21
N THR A 174 -12.81 -4.79 9.30
CA THR A 174 -12.35 -5.46 10.53
C THR A 174 -11.71 -4.53 11.54
N LEU A 175 -11.34 -3.31 11.17
CA LEU A 175 -10.64 -2.33 12.02
C LEU A 175 -11.61 -1.55 12.92
N SER A 176 -12.43 -2.23 13.67
CA SER A 176 -13.47 -1.64 14.54
C SER A 176 -13.03 -1.40 16.00
N GLY A 177 -11.93 -2.01 16.42
CA GLY A 177 -11.41 -1.90 17.79
C GLY A 177 -10.57 -0.64 18.00
N ALA A 178 -10.55 -0.15 19.24
CA ALA A 178 -9.86 1.10 19.60
C ALA A 178 -8.34 1.09 19.34
N ASN A 179 -7.70 -0.08 19.33
CA ASN A 179 -6.27 -0.23 19.09
C ASN A 179 -5.97 -1.06 17.81
N ASN A 180 -6.83 -0.90 16.82
CA ASN A 180 -6.65 -1.55 15.53
C ASN A 180 -5.93 -0.60 14.57
N LYS A 181 -4.92 -1.12 13.89
CA LYS A 181 -4.01 -0.35 13.04
C LYS A 181 -3.88 -0.96 11.66
N LEU A 182 -3.65 -0.11 10.68
CA LEU A 182 -3.38 -0.47 9.29
C LEU A 182 -2.09 0.20 8.82
N LEU A 183 -1.19 -0.60 8.28
CA LEU A 183 -0.04 -0.15 7.50
C LEU A 183 -0.18 -0.65 6.08
N MET A 184 -0.21 0.26 5.13
CA MET A 184 -0.13 -0.04 3.69
C MET A 184 1.20 0.43 3.14
N CYS A 185 1.91 -0.43 2.45
CA CYS A 185 3.14 -0.07 1.74
C CYS A 185 3.08 -0.56 0.30
N GLY A 186 3.66 0.20 -0.63
CA GLY A 186 3.76 -0.26 -2.01
C GLY A 186 4.42 0.74 -2.95
N ASN A 187 4.76 0.26 -4.13
CA ASN A 187 5.07 1.13 -5.25
C ASN A 187 3.73 1.66 -5.81
N PRO A 188 3.62 2.96 -6.12
CA PRO A 188 2.38 3.59 -6.59
C PRO A 188 2.16 3.29 -8.08
N THR A 189 1.73 2.07 -8.42
CA THR A 189 1.64 1.59 -9.81
C THR A 189 0.31 1.91 -10.49
N LYS A 190 -0.75 2.22 -9.72
CA LYS A 190 -2.10 2.50 -10.23
C LYS A 190 -2.57 3.87 -9.79
N THR A 191 -3.41 4.50 -10.61
CA THR A 191 -4.06 5.80 -10.35
C THR A 191 -5.50 5.64 -9.86
N SER A 192 -5.85 4.46 -9.39
CA SER A 192 -7.16 4.10 -8.85
C SER A 192 -7.04 3.13 -7.69
N GLY A 193 -8.13 2.95 -6.94
CA GLY A 193 -8.25 2.02 -5.82
C GLY A 193 -7.83 2.60 -4.47
N ILE A 194 -8.14 1.86 -3.40
CA ILE A 194 -8.01 2.33 -2.00
C ILE A 194 -6.60 2.81 -1.65
N PHE A 195 -5.54 2.18 -2.20
CA PHE A 195 -4.18 2.65 -1.95
C PHE A 195 -3.92 4.02 -2.59
N TYR A 196 -4.40 4.26 -3.81
CA TYR A 196 -4.32 5.57 -4.46
C TYR A 196 -5.15 6.61 -3.69
N ASP A 197 -6.39 6.27 -3.35
CA ASP A 197 -7.32 7.16 -2.63
C ASP A 197 -6.77 7.55 -1.27
N SER A 198 -6.07 6.65 -0.57
CA SER A 198 -5.42 6.97 0.71
C SER A 198 -4.37 8.08 0.61
N HIS A 199 -3.82 8.33 -0.57
CA HIS A 199 -2.86 9.42 -0.84
C HIS A 199 -3.48 10.64 -1.52
N THR A 200 -4.73 10.57 -1.95
CA THR A 200 -5.43 11.61 -2.71
C THR A 200 -6.73 12.05 -2.03
N CYS A 201 -7.88 11.55 -2.44
CA CYS A 201 -9.18 11.99 -1.93
C CYS A 201 -9.40 11.65 -0.44
N ASP A 202 -8.91 10.50 0.04
CA ASP A 202 -9.05 10.05 1.42
C ASP A 202 -7.84 10.39 2.30
N ARG A 203 -6.93 11.22 1.82
CA ARG A 203 -5.68 11.57 2.51
C ARG A 203 -5.89 12.05 3.95
N GLY A 204 -7.01 12.67 4.25
CA GLY A 204 -7.35 13.12 5.60
C GLY A 204 -7.56 12.00 6.63
N LEU A 205 -7.82 10.77 6.17
CA LEU A 205 -8.05 9.60 7.01
C LEU A 205 -6.76 8.81 7.32
N TYR A 206 -5.64 9.15 6.68
CA TYR A 206 -4.37 8.43 6.75
C TYR A 206 -3.20 9.35 7.07
N LYS A 207 -2.17 8.80 7.70
CA LYS A 207 -0.83 9.41 7.68
C LYS A 207 -0.09 8.91 6.45
N CYS A 208 0.26 9.83 5.57
CA CYS A 208 0.78 9.53 4.24
C CYS A 208 2.27 9.83 4.15
N HIS A 209 3.04 8.85 3.74
CA HIS A 209 4.47 8.99 3.48
C HIS A 209 4.77 8.75 2.00
N ARG A 210 5.69 9.55 1.46
CA ARG A 210 6.31 9.33 0.17
C ARG A 210 7.80 9.17 0.35
N VAL A 211 8.37 8.10 -0.21
CA VAL A 211 9.79 7.79 -0.08
C VAL A 211 10.41 7.60 -1.45
N SER A 212 11.32 8.50 -1.81
CA SER A 212 12.10 8.34 -3.04
C SER A 212 13.29 7.39 -2.82
N SER A 213 13.58 6.54 -3.81
CA SER A 213 14.83 5.77 -3.83
C SER A 213 16.06 6.66 -3.87
N ARG A 214 15.92 7.92 -4.27
CA ARG A 214 17.01 8.89 -4.27
C ARG A 214 17.45 9.26 -2.87
N ASP A 215 16.53 9.29 -1.93
CA ASP A 215 16.76 9.73 -0.54
C ASP A 215 17.18 8.57 0.38
N SER A 216 17.03 7.32 -0.09
CA SER A 216 17.41 6.16 0.71
C SER A 216 18.91 5.87 0.63
N SER A 217 19.50 5.58 1.79
CA SER A 217 20.89 5.12 1.91
C SER A 217 21.09 3.69 1.37
N ARG A 218 19.99 2.93 1.21
CA ARG A 218 19.98 1.51 0.81
C ARG A 218 20.01 1.31 -0.70
N THR A 219 19.73 2.35 -1.48
CA THR A 219 19.63 2.26 -2.94
C THR A 219 20.96 2.55 -3.63
N ASN A 220 21.24 1.80 -4.70
CA ASN A 220 22.41 2.08 -5.55
C ASN A 220 22.11 3.24 -6.51
N LYS A 221 22.83 4.35 -6.37
CA LYS A 221 22.66 5.56 -7.20
C LYS A 221 23.02 5.34 -8.67
N GLU A 222 23.97 4.46 -8.95
CA GLU A 222 24.33 4.09 -10.34
C GLU A 222 23.19 3.37 -11.04
N ASN A 223 22.48 2.49 -10.30
CA ASN A 223 21.30 1.82 -10.83
C ASN A 223 20.17 2.80 -11.13
N ILE A 224 19.96 3.81 -10.28
CA ILE A 224 18.98 4.89 -10.54
C ILE A 224 19.36 5.63 -11.82
N ALA A 225 20.64 6.04 -11.98
CA ALA A 225 21.11 6.71 -13.17
C ALA A 225 20.99 5.85 -14.44
N ALA A 226 21.17 4.53 -14.33
CA ALA A 226 20.96 3.60 -15.45
C ALA A 226 19.47 3.50 -15.84
N MET A 227 18.56 3.48 -14.88
CA MET A 227 17.10 3.51 -15.14
C MET A 227 16.70 4.82 -15.84
N GLU A 228 17.20 5.96 -15.38
CA GLU A 228 16.94 7.27 -16.00
C GLU A 228 17.42 7.34 -17.46
N ARG A 229 18.62 6.82 -17.73
CA ARG A 229 19.14 6.75 -19.10
C ARG A 229 18.31 5.85 -20.01
N LYS A 230 17.81 4.72 -19.46
CA LYS A 230 17.08 3.74 -20.26
C LYS A 230 15.64 4.16 -20.53
N TYR A 231 14.94 4.70 -19.54
CA TYR A 231 13.50 4.95 -19.60
C TYR A 231 13.13 6.43 -19.72
N GLY A 232 14.08 7.34 -19.53
CA GLY A 232 13.84 8.77 -19.44
C GLY A 232 13.53 9.22 -18.01
N LYS A 233 14.10 10.35 -17.62
CA LYS A 233 14.00 10.90 -16.26
C LYS A 233 12.55 11.18 -15.82
N ASP A 234 11.71 11.63 -16.75
CA ASP A 234 10.31 12.01 -16.48
C ASP A 234 9.30 10.91 -16.84
N SER A 235 9.78 9.70 -17.16
CA SER A 235 8.93 8.56 -17.52
C SER A 235 8.10 8.07 -16.32
N ASN A 236 6.94 7.47 -16.58
CA ASN A 236 6.15 6.80 -15.54
C ASN A 236 6.95 5.72 -14.81
N PHE A 237 7.86 5.03 -15.52
CA PHE A 237 8.73 4.04 -14.90
C PHE A 237 9.60 4.65 -13.80
N VAL A 238 10.28 5.76 -14.06
CA VAL A 238 11.15 6.45 -13.08
C VAL A 238 10.30 7.07 -11.97
N ARG A 239 9.18 7.71 -12.30
CA ARG A 239 8.25 8.25 -11.31
C ARG A 239 7.82 7.20 -10.29
N VAL A 240 7.37 6.05 -10.73
CA VAL A 240 6.86 4.96 -9.87
C VAL A 240 8.00 4.25 -9.13
N ARG A 241 9.03 3.81 -9.89
CA ARG A 241 10.05 2.89 -9.38
C ARG A 241 11.19 3.58 -8.63
N VAL A 242 11.42 4.86 -8.91
CA VAL A 242 12.48 5.66 -8.27
C VAL A 242 11.90 6.70 -7.34
N ASP A 243 10.99 7.54 -7.85
CA ASP A 243 10.53 8.71 -7.09
C ASP A 243 9.40 8.40 -6.11
N GLY A 244 8.77 7.20 -6.21
CA GLY A 244 7.62 6.84 -5.39
C GLY A 244 6.40 7.72 -5.66
N GLU A 245 6.28 8.22 -6.91
CA GLU A 245 5.17 9.03 -7.38
C GLU A 245 4.19 8.18 -8.20
N PHE A 246 2.91 8.48 -8.13
CA PHE A 246 1.93 7.87 -9.01
C PHE A 246 2.24 8.22 -10.48
N PRO A 247 1.96 7.31 -11.42
CA PRO A 247 2.14 7.60 -12.84
C PRO A 247 1.22 8.76 -13.26
N LYS A 248 1.61 9.49 -14.28
CA LYS A 248 0.77 10.56 -14.85
C LYS A 248 -0.49 10.00 -15.51
N GLN A 249 -0.40 8.76 -15.98
CA GLN A 249 -1.47 7.98 -16.62
C GLN A 249 -1.21 6.49 -16.41
N GLU A 250 -2.21 5.67 -16.49
CA GLU A 250 -2.05 4.20 -16.51
C GLU A 250 -1.45 3.74 -17.84
N ASP A 251 -0.73 2.61 -17.83
CA ASP A 251 0.02 2.13 -19.01
C ASP A 251 -0.89 1.68 -20.16
N ASP A 252 -2.17 1.41 -19.89
CA ASP A 252 -3.19 0.99 -20.85
C ASP A 252 -4.06 2.14 -21.38
N VAL A 253 -3.77 3.39 -20.98
CA VAL A 253 -4.50 4.56 -21.46
C VAL A 253 -4.04 4.94 -22.87
N PHE A 254 -4.95 4.81 -23.85
CA PHE A 254 -4.70 5.14 -25.25
C PHE A 254 -4.46 6.65 -25.49
N ILE A 255 -5.23 7.51 -24.78
CA ILE A 255 -5.08 8.97 -24.87
C ILE A 255 -4.87 9.52 -23.45
N PRO A 256 -3.71 10.15 -23.15
CA PRO A 256 -3.48 10.77 -21.84
C PRO A 256 -4.51 11.83 -21.49
N MET A 257 -4.93 11.87 -20.22
CA MET A 257 -5.89 12.87 -19.74
C MET A 257 -5.40 14.32 -19.98
N GLU A 258 -4.08 14.55 -19.90
CA GLU A 258 -3.48 15.85 -20.17
C GLU A 258 -3.74 16.32 -21.60
N LEU A 259 -3.67 15.40 -22.59
CA LEU A 259 -4.03 15.72 -23.98
C LEU A 259 -5.53 16.02 -24.14
N ILE A 260 -6.38 15.27 -23.45
CA ILE A 260 -7.83 15.51 -23.45
C ILE A 260 -8.12 16.89 -22.86
N LEU A 261 -7.58 17.22 -21.70
CA LEU A 261 -7.78 18.52 -21.05
C LEU A 261 -7.23 19.68 -21.87
N THR A 262 -6.05 19.50 -22.50
CA THR A 262 -5.47 20.51 -23.38
C THR A 262 -6.33 20.75 -24.60
N SER A 263 -6.80 19.68 -25.25
CA SER A 263 -7.65 19.81 -26.44
C SER A 263 -9.00 20.42 -26.11
N THR A 264 -9.60 20.11 -24.94
CA THR A 264 -10.89 20.70 -24.53
C THR A 264 -10.75 22.16 -24.07
N SER A 265 -9.60 22.58 -23.54
CA SER A 265 -9.36 23.97 -23.17
C SER A 265 -9.12 24.89 -24.34
N SER A 266 -8.58 24.37 -25.46
CA SER A 266 -8.32 25.14 -26.68
C SER A 266 -9.56 25.41 -27.56
N VAL A 267 -10.68 24.74 -27.29
CA VAL A 267 -11.94 24.89 -28.06
C VAL A 267 -12.65 26.24 -27.84
N LYS A 268 -12.23 27.05 -26.86
CA LYS A 268 -12.89 28.31 -26.53
C LYS A 268 -12.73 29.44 -27.58
N ASP A 269 -11.78 29.29 -28.49
CA ASP A 269 -11.39 30.36 -29.44
C ASP A 269 -11.84 30.12 -30.89
N PHE A 270 -12.64 29.07 -31.15
CA PHE A 270 -13.14 28.81 -32.51
C PHE A 270 -14.45 29.55 -32.75
N GLU A 271 -14.45 30.46 -33.72
CA GLU A 271 -15.68 31.02 -34.26
C GLU A 271 -16.46 29.95 -35.01
N GLU A 272 -17.77 29.82 -34.70
CA GLU A 272 -18.64 28.89 -35.41
C GLU A 272 -18.86 29.39 -36.85
N PRO A 273 -18.64 28.56 -37.89
CA PRO A 273 -18.94 28.93 -39.24
C PRO A 273 -20.45 29.13 -39.40
N GLU A 274 -20.87 30.12 -40.16
CA GLU A 274 -22.28 30.43 -40.41
C GLU A 274 -23.06 29.24 -41.00
N ILE A 275 -22.39 28.38 -41.78
CA ILE A 275 -22.97 27.14 -42.33
C ILE A 275 -21.93 26.04 -42.20
N PRO A 276 -22.24 24.93 -41.50
CA PRO A 276 -21.33 23.81 -41.41
C PRO A 276 -21.30 23.01 -42.72
N ASP A 277 -20.11 22.84 -43.31
CA ASP A 277 -19.96 22.10 -44.55
C ASP A 277 -20.26 20.59 -44.41
N LEU A 278 -19.97 20.03 -43.23
CA LEU A 278 -20.18 18.62 -42.94
C LEU A 278 -20.33 18.38 -41.44
N ILE A 279 -21.34 17.61 -41.08
CA ILE A 279 -21.55 17.13 -39.71
C ILE A 279 -21.20 15.65 -39.64
N HIS A 280 -20.21 15.29 -38.84
CA HIS A 280 -19.89 13.92 -38.51
C HIS A 280 -20.59 13.50 -37.24
N ILE A 281 -21.30 12.35 -37.26
CA ILE A 281 -21.93 11.77 -36.09
C ILE A 281 -21.23 10.46 -35.78
N GLY A 282 -20.75 10.33 -34.54
CA GLY A 282 -20.19 9.10 -33.99
C GLY A 282 -21.08 8.55 -32.90
N CYS A 283 -21.25 7.25 -32.85
CA CYS A 283 -22.01 6.58 -31.82
C CYS A 283 -21.18 5.43 -31.23
N ASP A 284 -20.91 5.50 -29.93
CA ASP A 284 -20.33 4.42 -29.14
C ASP A 284 -21.44 3.77 -28.33
N VAL A 285 -21.74 2.49 -28.64
CA VAL A 285 -22.90 1.79 -28.10
C VAL A 285 -22.50 0.85 -27.00
N ALA A 286 -22.93 1.13 -25.78
CA ALA A 286 -22.88 0.21 -24.65
C ALA A 286 -24.15 -0.65 -24.58
N ARG A 287 -23.99 -1.94 -24.28
CA ARG A 287 -25.12 -2.86 -24.13
C ARG A 287 -25.73 -2.82 -22.74
N PHE A 288 -25.20 -3.61 -21.85
CA PHE A 288 -25.65 -3.75 -20.47
C PHE A 288 -24.42 -3.62 -19.56
N GLY A 289 -24.61 -3.01 -18.39
CA GLY A 289 -23.55 -2.80 -17.41
C GLY A 289 -23.40 -1.33 -17.03
N ASP A 290 -22.23 -0.99 -16.55
CA ASP A 290 -21.91 0.36 -16.06
C ASP A 290 -21.52 1.33 -17.18
N ASP A 291 -21.27 0.83 -18.39
CA ASP A 291 -20.91 1.65 -19.54
C ASP A 291 -22.12 2.44 -20.09
N LYS A 292 -21.82 3.57 -20.74
CA LYS A 292 -22.83 4.47 -21.32
C LYS A 292 -22.73 4.48 -22.84
N THR A 293 -23.87 4.40 -23.51
CA THR A 293 -23.96 4.76 -24.93
C THR A 293 -23.77 6.27 -25.07
N VAL A 294 -22.84 6.68 -25.92
CA VAL A 294 -22.50 8.08 -26.18
C VAL A 294 -22.67 8.37 -27.65
N ILE A 295 -23.42 9.43 -27.98
CA ILE A 295 -23.54 9.96 -29.34
C ILE A 295 -22.86 11.32 -29.34
N GLY A 296 -21.85 11.46 -30.19
CA GLY A 296 -21.13 12.72 -30.41
C GLY A 296 -21.34 13.25 -31.82
N SER A 297 -21.27 14.54 -31.97
CA SER A 297 -21.19 15.21 -33.26
C SER A 297 -19.87 15.97 -33.40
N LYS A 298 -19.35 16.04 -34.60
CA LYS A 298 -18.21 16.89 -34.95
C LYS A 298 -18.60 17.79 -36.13
N VAL A 299 -18.43 19.08 -35.94
CA VAL A 299 -18.58 20.10 -36.96
C VAL A 299 -17.24 20.83 -37.07
N ASN A 300 -16.60 20.71 -38.21
CA ASN A 300 -15.25 21.22 -38.41
C ASN A 300 -14.28 20.74 -37.30
N GLU A 301 -13.67 21.62 -36.53
CA GLU A 301 -12.73 21.32 -35.45
C GLU A 301 -13.43 21.11 -34.08
N LYS A 302 -14.72 21.40 -33.99
CA LYS A 302 -15.49 21.30 -32.72
C LYS A 302 -16.21 19.97 -32.65
N ALA A 303 -16.01 19.25 -31.53
CA ALA A 303 -16.76 18.03 -31.20
C ALA A 303 -17.54 18.23 -29.91
N ASP A 304 -18.83 17.80 -29.93
CA ASP A 304 -19.73 17.87 -28.77
C ASP A 304 -20.42 16.53 -28.50
N ILE A 305 -20.78 16.28 -27.25
CA ILE A 305 -21.59 15.14 -26.88
C ILE A 305 -23.07 15.51 -26.97
N VAL A 306 -23.76 14.90 -27.92
CA VAL A 306 -25.19 15.14 -28.17
C VAL A 306 -26.07 14.37 -27.18
N CYS A 307 -25.69 13.15 -26.85
CA CYS A 307 -26.50 12.27 -25.98
C CYS A 307 -25.66 11.30 -25.20
N LYS A 308 -26.02 11.04 -23.93
CA LYS A 308 -25.49 9.97 -23.09
C LYS A 308 -26.64 9.15 -22.50
N ARG A 309 -26.61 7.82 -22.66
CA ARG A 309 -27.63 6.91 -22.10
C ARG A 309 -26.97 5.68 -21.50
N GLN A 310 -27.54 5.14 -20.44
CA GLN A 310 -27.06 3.95 -19.74
C GLN A 310 -28.19 2.92 -19.62
N GLY A 311 -27.81 1.62 -19.66
CA GLY A 311 -28.76 0.52 -19.41
C GLY A 311 -29.84 0.34 -20.46
N GLN A 312 -29.62 0.76 -21.72
CA GLN A 312 -30.57 0.57 -22.82
C GLN A 312 -30.14 -0.57 -23.74
N ASP A 313 -31.13 -1.27 -24.28
CA ASP A 313 -30.89 -2.26 -25.35
C ASP A 313 -30.45 -1.52 -26.63
N THR A 314 -29.50 -2.13 -27.36
CA THR A 314 -28.97 -1.62 -28.62
C THR A 314 -30.07 -1.37 -29.67
N MET A 315 -31.25 -2.01 -29.53
CA MET A 315 -32.41 -1.81 -30.41
C MET A 315 -33.21 -0.54 -30.07
N LYS A 316 -32.91 0.12 -28.95
CA LYS A 316 -33.58 1.37 -28.48
C LYS A 316 -32.67 2.58 -28.52
N THR A 317 -31.42 2.41 -28.95
CA THR A 317 -30.47 3.48 -29.15
C THR A 317 -30.58 3.96 -30.58
#